data_1d70d205d03491fc2809865b893bd973
#
_entry.id   1d70d205d03491fc2809865b893bd973
#
_cell.length_a   1.000
_cell.length_b   1.000
_cell.length_c   1.000
_cell.angle_alpha   90.00
_cell.angle_beta   90.00
_cell.angle_gamma   90.00
#
_symmetry.space_group_name_H-M   'P 1'
#
loop_
_entity.id
_entity.type
_entity.pdbx_description
1 polymer ?
#
loop_
_entity_poly.entity_id
_entity_poly.type
_entity_poly.pdbx_seq_one_letter_code
_entity_poly.pdbx_strand_id
1 'polypeptide(L)'
;MPQQFDTDVLIIGTGPAGSTLGLALANYGIKVQLFTQFNWLANSPRAHITNQRAMEVLRDLGIEEQVKEIATPWDQMGESLITTSLVGEEIARISAWGTGDERHGDYIKGSPCPLVDLIQPKMEALLVKNAGKKKK
;
A
#
# COMPACT_ATOMS: atom_id res chain seq x y z
N MET A 1 -8.18 24.80 34.36
CA MET A 1 -9.12 24.41 33.29
C MET A 1 -8.48 23.26 32.52
N PRO A 2 -9.19 22.19 32.20
CA PRO A 2 -8.60 21.15 31.38
C PRO A 2 -8.25 21.75 30.01
N GLN A 3 -7.07 21.43 29.51
CA GLN A 3 -6.61 21.89 28.21
C GLN A 3 -7.43 21.18 27.14
N GLN A 4 -8.18 21.92 26.32
CA GLN A 4 -8.98 21.38 25.24
C GLN A 4 -8.10 21.29 23.98
N PHE A 5 -7.93 20.09 23.44
CA PHE A 5 -7.24 19.86 22.18
C PHE A 5 -8.26 19.67 21.05
N ASP A 6 -7.94 20.15 19.85
CA ASP A 6 -8.78 20.01 18.67
C ASP A 6 -8.70 18.61 18.07
N THR A 7 -7.63 17.88 18.35
CA THR A 7 -7.36 16.52 17.87
C THR A 7 -6.69 15.67 18.94
N ASP A 8 -6.90 14.37 18.93
CA ASP A 8 -6.26 13.43 19.84
C ASP A 8 -4.86 13.04 19.33
N VAL A 9 -4.70 12.92 18.02
CA VAL A 9 -3.44 12.52 17.36
C VAL A 9 -3.13 13.41 16.17
N LEU A 10 -1.89 13.90 16.14
CA LEU A 10 -1.32 14.65 15.04
C LEU A 10 -0.32 13.77 14.29
N ILE A 11 -0.54 13.56 12.99
CA ILE A 11 0.35 12.78 12.12
C ILE A 11 1.05 13.72 11.15
N ILE A 12 2.38 13.70 11.14
CA ILE A 12 3.19 14.48 10.21
C ILE A 12 3.67 13.57 9.08
N GLY A 13 3.14 13.80 7.90
CA GLY A 13 3.38 13.02 6.69
C GLY A 13 2.15 12.22 6.26
N THR A 14 1.74 12.39 5.00
CA THR A 14 0.59 11.71 4.39
C THR A 14 1.02 10.63 3.38
N GLY A 15 2.26 10.16 3.49
CA GLY A 15 2.71 8.99 2.74
C GLY A 15 1.97 7.71 3.18
N PRO A 16 2.27 6.55 2.60
CA PRO A 16 1.56 5.30 2.88
C PRO A 16 1.46 4.98 4.37
N ALA A 17 2.55 5.14 5.13
CA ALA A 17 2.56 4.85 6.56
C ALA A 17 1.64 5.79 7.36
N GLY A 18 1.79 7.11 7.17
CA GLY A 18 0.97 8.10 7.90
C GLY A 18 -0.50 8.01 7.54
N SER A 19 -0.82 7.82 6.26
CA SER A 19 -2.20 7.68 5.81
C SER A 19 -2.83 6.36 6.29
N THR A 20 -2.08 5.26 6.34
CA THR A 20 -2.55 3.99 6.92
C THR A 20 -2.83 4.15 8.41
N LEU A 21 -1.92 4.78 9.16
CA LEU A 21 -2.15 5.08 10.58
C LEU A 21 -3.39 5.96 10.78
N GLY A 22 -3.52 7.01 9.96
CA GLY A 22 -4.69 7.89 10.00
C GLY A 22 -6.01 7.15 9.77
N LEU A 23 -6.06 6.25 8.78
CA LEU A 23 -7.23 5.42 8.52
C LEU A 23 -7.51 4.46 9.67
N ALA A 24 -6.47 3.82 10.22
CA ALA A 24 -6.60 2.91 11.35
C ALA A 24 -7.19 3.61 12.57
N LEU A 25 -6.63 4.75 12.97
CA LEU A 25 -7.12 5.54 14.11
C LEU A 25 -8.54 6.06 13.89
N ALA A 26 -8.87 6.49 12.67
CA ALA A 26 -10.22 6.91 12.31
C ALA A 26 -11.24 5.75 12.42
N ASN A 27 -10.84 4.51 12.09
CA ASN A 27 -11.67 3.32 12.30
C ASN A 27 -11.96 3.06 13.79
N TYR A 28 -11.05 3.42 14.68
CA TYR A 28 -11.25 3.37 16.14
C TYR A 28 -11.98 4.59 16.71
N GLY A 29 -12.40 5.53 15.88
CA GLY A 29 -13.12 6.74 16.33
C GLY A 29 -12.23 7.80 16.96
N ILE A 30 -10.90 7.69 16.81
CA ILE A 30 -9.93 8.65 17.33
C ILE A 30 -9.86 9.86 16.40
N LYS A 31 -9.88 11.06 16.97
CA LYS A 31 -9.74 12.31 16.20
C LYS A 31 -8.30 12.48 15.73
N VAL A 32 -8.11 12.45 14.42
CA VAL A 32 -6.78 12.52 13.79
C VAL A 32 -6.69 13.70 12.85
N GLN A 33 -5.57 14.41 12.91
CA GLN A 33 -5.17 15.37 11.88
C GLN A 33 -3.89 14.90 11.20
N LEU A 34 -3.89 14.92 9.87
CA LEU A 34 -2.72 14.62 9.04
C LEU A 34 -2.22 15.90 8.38
N PHE A 35 -0.92 16.12 8.47
CA PHE A 35 -0.24 17.24 7.83
C PHE A 35 0.85 16.74 6.90
N THR A 36 1.04 17.44 5.80
CA THR A 36 2.14 17.20 4.87
C THR A 36 2.70 18.54 4.38
N GLN A 37 3.97 18.55 4.08
CA GLN A 37 4.62 19.71 3.45
C GLN A 37 4.33 19.78 1.94
N PHE A 38 3.77 18.73 1.36
CA PHE A 38 3.51 18.65 -0.07
C PHE A 38 2.06 19.05 -0.36
N ASN A 39 1.84 19.78 -1.43
CA ASN A 39 0.51 20.22 -1.86
C ASN A 39 -0.32 19.08 -2.46
N TRP A 40 0.28 17.93 -2.73
CA TRP A 40 -0.34 16.80 -3.42
C TRP A 40 0.25 15.47 -2.96
N LEU A 41 -0.32 14.38 -3.47
CA LEU A 41 0.18 13.02 -3.29
C LEU A 41 1.57 12.86 -3.92
N ALA A 42 2.22 11.71 -3.72
CA ALA A 42 3.50 11.40 -4.37
C ALA A 42 3.40 11.65 -5.88
N ASN A 43 4.37 12.39 -6.43
CA ASN A 43 4.42 12.78 -7.84
C ASN A 43 5.18 11.79 -8.74
N SER A 44 5.66 10.71 -8.17
CA SER A 44 6.38 9.66 -8.89
C SER A 44 5.93 8.28 -8.41
N PRO A 45 5.98 7.26 -9.27
CA PRO A 45 5.65 5.88 -8.92
C PRO A 45 6.77 5.25 -8.10
N ARG A 46 6.94 5.71 -6.85
CA ARG A 46 7.84 5.06 -5.89
C ARG A 46 7.25 3.71 -5.51
N ALA A 47 7.66 3.09 -4.43
CA ALA A 47 7.17 1.82 -3.95
C ALA A 47 5.85 1.38 -4.63
N HIS A 48 5.86 0.22 -5.25
CA HIS A 48 4.71 -0.27 -6.01
C HIS A 48 4.24 -1.65 -5.54
N ILE A 49 5.14 -2.48 -5.02
CA ILE A 49 4.77 -3.80 -4.54
C ILE A 49 4.14 -3.70 -3.15
N THR A 50 2.89 -4.13 -3.06
CA THR A 50 2.16 -4.29 -1.80
C THR A 50 2.17 -5.78 -1.45
N ASN A 51 3.00 -6.15 -0.48
CA ASN A 51 3.16 -7.55 -0.08
C ASN A 51 1.92 -8.08 0.66
N GLN A 52 1.88 -9.39 0.86
CA GLN A 52 0.74 -10.07 1.50
C GLN A 52 0.42 -9.51 2.89
N ARG A 53 1.44 -9.23 3.72
CA ARG A 53 1.21 -8.65 5.05
C ARG A 53 0.59 -7.25 4.99
N ALA A 54 1.02 -6.42 4.07
CA ALA A 54 0.39 -5.12 3.84
C ALA A 54 -1.06 -5.27 3.38
N MET A 55 -1.34 -6.23 2.50
CA MET A 55 -2.72 -6.53 2.05
C MET A 55 -3.60 -7.02 3.19
N GLU A 56 -3.09 -7.82 4.13
CA GLU A 56 -3.83 -8.20 5.34
C GLU A 56 -4.23 -6.97 6.17
N VAL A 57 -3.30 -6.03 6.38
CA VAL A 57 -3.60 -4.78 7.06
C VAL A 57 -4.67 -3.97 6.32
N LEU A 58 -4.59 -3.89 4.98
CA LEU A 58 -5.58 -3.20 4.18
C LEU A 58 -6.96 -3.89 4.20
N ARG A 59 -6.98 -5.22 4.35
CA ARG A 59 -8.20 -6.00 4.61
C ARG A 59 -8.82 -5.63 5.94
N ASP A 60 -8.03 -5.60 7.02
CA ASP A 60 -8.49 -5.21 8.36
C ASP A 60 -9.02 -3.77 8.38
N LEU A 61 -8.44 -2.90 7.57
CA LEU A 61 -8.90 -1.52 7.39
C LEU A 61 -10.13 -1.38 6.47
N GLY A 62 -10.58 -2.48 5.83
CA GLY A 62 -11.77 -2.52 4.99
C GLY A 62 -11.60 -1.93 3.60
N ILE A 63 -10.38 -1.89 3.06
CA ILE A 63 -10.08 -1.31 1.74
C ILE A 63 -9.40 -2.29 0.76
N GLU A 64 -9.23 -3.56 1.13
CA GLU A 64 -8.57 -4.56 0.29
C GLU A 64 -9.15 -4.62 -1.12
N GLU A 65 -10.48 -4.70 -1.24
CA GLU A 65 -11.14 -4.81 -2.55
C GLU A 65 -10.92 -3.56 -3.40
N GLN A 66 -10.93 -2.38 -2.80
CA GLN A 66 -10.64 -1.13 -3.51
C GLN A 66 -9.19 -1.09 -4.04
N VAL A 67 -8.26 -1.71 -3.30
CA VAL A 67 -6.86 -1.84 -3.73
C VAL A 67 -6.77 -2.81 -4.91
N LYS A 68 -7.37 -3.98 -4.82
CA LYS A 68 -7.39 -5.00 -5.88
C LYS A 68 -7.99 -4.48 -7.19
N GLU A 69 -9.04 -3.67 -7.08
CA GLU A 69 -9.75 -3.11 -8.24
C GLU A 69 -8.86 -2.23 -9.12
N ILE A 70 -7.86 -1.54 -8.54
CA ILE A 70 -7.02 -0.58 -9.26
C ILE A 70 -5.55 -0.99 -9.39
N ALA A 71 -5.17 -2.09 -8.74
CA ALA A 71 -3.82 -2.65 -8.78
C ALA A 71 -3.64 -3.59 -9.96
N THR A 72 -2.39 -3.82 -10.35
CA THR A 72 -2.04 -4.94 -11.19
C THR A 72 -2.15 -6.21 -10.33
N PRO A 73 -2.97 -7.19 -10.73
CA PRO A 73 -3.16 -8.42 -9.98
C PRO A 73 -1.90 -9.31 -10.03
N TRP A 74 -1.79 -10.19 -9.06
CA TRP A 74 -0.61 -11.03 -8.87
C TRP A 74 -0.25 -11.89 -10.08
N ASP A 75 -1.23 -12.49 -10.74
CA ASP A 75 -1.06 -13.32 -11.93
C ASP A 75 -0.53 -12.56 -13.16
N GLN A 76 -0.57 -11.24 -13.12
CA GLN A 76 -0.01 -10.37 -14.16
C GLN A 76 1.35 -9.77 -13.77
N MET A 77 1.85 -10.07 -12.59
CA MET A 77 3.18 -9.64 -12.16
C MET A 77 4.21 -10.58 -12.78
N GLY A 78 5.17 -9.98 -13.49
CA GLY A 78 6.13 -10.72 -14.29
C GLY A 78 7.37 -11.18 -13.52
N GLU A 79 8.41 -11.41 -14.28
CA GLU A 79 9.72 -11.85 -13.82
C GLU A 79 10.65 -10.65 -13.60
N SER A 80 11.65 -10.84 -12.75
CA SER A 80 12.80 -9.94 -12.65
C SER A 80 13.87 -10.39 -13.63
N LEU A 81 14.14 -9.53 -14.60
CA LEU A 81 15.17 -9.76 -15.62
C LEU A 81 16.45 -9.03 -15.23
N ILE A 82 17.56 -9.75 -15.19
CA ILE A 82 18.88 -9.21 -14.93
C ILE A 82 19.67 -9.26 -16.24
N THR A 83 20.06 -8.09 -16.71
CA THR A 83 20.74 -7.91 -18.01
C THR A 83 21.96 -7.00 -17.87
N THR A 84 22.88 -7.07 -18.82
CA THR A 84 24.03 -6.16 -18.89
C THR A 84 23.62 -4.73 -19.29
N SER A 85 22.51 -4.58 -20.03
CA SER A 85 21.86 -3.32 -20.39
C SER A 85 20.46 -3.60 -20.88
N LEU A 86 19.65 -2.56 -21.21
CA LEU A 86 18.28 -2.72 -21.72
C LEU A 86 18.18 -3.53 -23.02
N VAL A 87 19.26 -3.57 -23.80
CA VAL A 87 19.39 -4.33 -25.06
C VAL A 87 20.55 -5.30 -25.02
N GLY A 88 21.10 -5.53 -23.84
CA GLY A 88 22.27 -6.36 -23.64
C GLY A 88 21.94 -7.84 -23.42
N GLU A 89 22.99 -8.57 -23.05
CA GLU A 89 22.88 -9.98 -22.74
C GLU A 89 22.07 -10.22 -21.47
N GLU A 90 21.16 -11.19 -21.51
CA GLU A 90 20.44 -11.69 -20.34
C GLU A 90 21.38 -12.52 -19.46
N ILE A 91 21.58 -12.10 -18.22
CA ILE A 91 22.39 -12.80 -17.22
C ILE A 91 21.53 -13.82 -16.46
N ALA A 92 20.33 -13.41 -16.06
CA ALA A 92 19.41 -14.25 -15.29
C ALA A 92 17.97 -13.76 -15.42
N ARG A 93 17.05 -14.69 -15.24
CA ARG A 93 15.60 -14.45 -15.13
C ARG A 93 15.08 -15.15 -13.89
N ILE A 94 14.38 -14.41 -13.06
CA ILE A 94 13.89 -14.89 -11.77
C ILE A 94 12.39 -14.66 -11.72
N SER A 95 11.61 -15.70 -11.47
CA SER A 95 10.19 -15.59 -11.16
C SER A 95 10.04 -14.85 -9.83
N ALA A 96 9.77 -13.54 -9.91
CA ALA A 96 9.68 -12.69 -8.74
C ALA A 96 8.31 -12.82 -8.06
N TRP A 97 8.24 -12.43 -6.81
CA TRP A 97 6.99 -12.25 -6.08
C TRP A 97 6.14 -13.52 -5.94
N GLY A 98 6.75 -14.69 -6.02
CA GLY A 98 6.05 -15.97 -5.94
C GLY A 98 5.18 -16.29 -7.16
N THR A 99 5.46 -15.68 -8.32
CA THR A 99 4.74 -15.94 -9.57
C THR A 99 5.17 -17.25 -10.25
N GLY A 100 6.36 -17.77 -9.94
CA GLY A 100 6.82 -19.05 -10.46
C GLY A 100 6.16 -20.24 -9.75
N ASP A 101 5.93 -21.33 -10.50
CA ASP A 101 5.27 -22.55 -10.02
C ASP A 101 5.91 -23.12 -8.75
N GLU A 102 7.23 -22.99 -8.63
CA GLU A 102 8.01 -23.51 -7.48
C GLU A 102 7.66 -22.81 -6.15
N ARG A 103 7.25 -21.54 -6.17
CA ARG A 103 7.02 -20.71 -4.98
C ARG A 103 5.58 -20.29 -4.79
N HIS A 104 4.76 -20.40 -5.81
CA HIS A 104 3.37 -19.94 -5.77
C HIS A 104 2.58 -20.57 -4.61
N GLY A 105 2.75 -21.88 -4.42
CA GLY A 105 2.08 -22.61 -3.34
C GLY A 105 2.49 -22.16 -1.93
N ASP A 106 3.74 -21.72 -1.74
CA ASP A 106 4.22 -21.19 -0.46
C ASP A 106 3.53 -19.86 -0.13
N TYR A 107 3.38 -18.99 -1.11
CA TYR A 107 2.68 -17.72 -0.94
C TYR A 107 1.20 -17.89 -0.63
N ILE A 108 0.51 -18.81 -1.33
CA ILE A 108 -0.91 -19.10 -1.07
C ILE A 108 -1.11 -19.66 0.35
N LYS A 109 -0.19 -20.48 0.84
CA LYS A 109 -0.25 -21.01 2.21
C LYS A 109 0.12 -19.97 3.27
N GLY A 110 0.95 -19.00 2.90
CA GLY A 110 1.49 -18.00 3.82
C GLY A 110 0.50 -16.91 4.23
N SER A 111 -0.51 -16.63 3.40
CA SER A 111 -1.47 -15.56 3.66
C SER A 111 -2.79 -15.77 2.90
N PRO A 112 -3.91 -15.36 3.48
CA PRO A 112 -5.21 -15.33 2.80
C PRO A 112 -5.31 -14.19 1.78
N CYS A 113 -4.33 -13.28 1.74
CA CYS A 113 -4.30 -12.14 0.83
C CYS A 113 -3.27 -12.35 -0.28
N PRO A 114 -3.61 -12.08 -1.55
CA PRO A 114 -2.61 -11.98 -2.61
C PRO A 114 -1.76 -10.73 -2.41
N LEU A 115 -0.55 -10.73 -2.91
CA LEU A 115 0.17 -9.48 -3.13
C LEU A 115 -0.29 -8.82 -4.43
N VAL A 116 -0.07 -7.52 -4.57
CA VAL A 116 -0.46 -6.76 -5.76
C VAL A 116 0.59 -5.70 -6.09
N ASP A 117 0.60 -5.25 -7.33
CA ASP A 117 1.39 -4.10 -7.74
C ASP A 117 0.49 -2.85 -7.82
N LEU A 118 0.68 -1.93 -6.88
CA LEU A 118 -0.04 -0.65 -6.83
C LEU A 118 0.92 0.49 -6.52
N ILE A 119 1.12 1.37 -7.49
CA ILE A 119 2.01 2.53 -7.34
C ILE A 119 1.58 3.44 -6.18
N GLN A 120 2.58 3.97 -5.48
CA GLN A 120 2.39 4.77 -4.26
C GLN A 120 1.33 5.90 -4.41
N PRO A 121 1.28 6.71 -5.47
CA PRO A 121 0.27 7.77 -5.59
C PRO A 121 -1.16 7.26 -5.52
N LYS A 122 -1.45 6.10 -6.12
CA LYS A 122 -2.78 5.49 -6.08
C LYS A 122 -3.10 4.94 -4.69
N MET A 123 -2.12 4.33 -4.02
CA MET A 123 -2.28 3.85 -2.64
C MET A 123 -2.56 5.01 -1.69
N GLU A 124 -1.80 6.08 -1.76
CA GLU A 124 -2.01 7.28 -0.94
C GLU A 124 -3.41 7.88 -1.15
N ALA A 125 -3.84 7.98 -2.42
CA ALA A 125 -5.17 8.48 -2.74
C ALA A 125 -6.30 7.67 -2.09
N LEU A 126 -6.20 6.32 -2.13
CA LEU A 126 -7.16 5.43 -1.49
C LEU A 126 -7.19 5.61 0.03
N LEU A 127 -6.02 5.62 0.66
CA LEU A 127 -5.89 5.74 2.11
C LEU A 127 -6.47 7.06 2.61
N VAL A 128 -6.08 8.20 2.01
CA VAL A 128 -6.58 9.53 2.39
C VAL A 128 -8.08 9.64 2.15
N LYS A 129 -8.58 9.17 1.00
CA LYS A 129 -10.02 9.16 0.69
C LYS A 129 -10.83 8.40 1.73
N ASN A 130 -10.36 7.22 2.15
CA ASN A 130 -11.09 6.39 3.10
C ASN A 130 -10.98 6.92 4.54
N ALA A 131 -9.84 7.48 4.95
CA ALA A 131 -9.70 8.16 6.22
C ALA A 131 -10.67 9.37 6.33
N GLY A 132 -10.78 10.16 5.25
CA GLY A 132 -11.67 11.33 5.20
C GLY A 132 -13.17 11.00 5.27
N LYS A 133 -13.58 9.80 4.84
CA LYS A 133 -15.00 9.37 4.92
C LYS A 133 -15.47 9.04 6.34
N LYS A 134 -14.54 8.80 7.27
CA LYS A 134 -14.85 8.45 8.67
C LYS A 134 -15.10 9.67 9.56
N LYS A 135 -15.05 10.88 8.99
CA LYS A 135 -15.47 12.09 9.72
C LYS A 135 -16.99 12.01 9.97
N LYS A 136 -17.36 11.68 11.18
CA LYS A 136 -18.67 11.99 11.78
C LYS A 136 -18.48 12.83 13.03
#